data_55ceb7057d6d0b4c1430e6bf1e2d9445
#
_entry.id   55ceb7057d6d0b4c1430e6bf1e2d9445
#
_cell.length_a   1.000
_cell.length_b   1.000
_cell.length_c   1.000
_cell.angle_alpha   90.00
_cell.angle_beta   90.00
_cell.angle_gamma   90.00
#
_symmetry.space_group_name_H-M   'P 1'
#
loop_
_entity.id
_entity.type
_entity.pdbx_description
1 polymer ?
#
loop_
_entity_poly.entity_id
_entity_poly.type
_entity_poly.pdbx_seq_one_letter_code
_entity_poly.pdbx_strand_id
1 'polypeptide(L)'
;MLAVASYYFFRVRTVINYRKRADSERPDKPDADYFPASVIIYSQGDAENLRELLETVLNQDYPAAYEVIVVNEGEAGDVRDTVGMLRNRYPNLYLTFTPEGVVNLSRKKLALTLGLKAARYDVAVLTTSAAIVPSSLWLRRMTARFSVDSPVEVVLGFAAVDPSEDSQAGRRRRAFDFVVENVRWLAVAIAGKPFRGTEYNIAYRRSLFLRNKGFARSLNLHSGDDDIFISEIARGSNTEVELSEDSIVRLRHGNHPRLFNERVLRRIFTERFIRCRPRILMSLAGVLQLVAVAAGIAAAVIDWPNLQVTVIVAAILVAMIVLDIVTWRKAMKALKSRSLMLTIPWFVLTHPARRAMARVRSRLSKQKKYTWD
;
A
#
# COMPACT_ATOMS: atom_id res chain seq x y z
N MET A 1 2.37 17.30 -24.49
CA MET A 1 2.67 15.85 -24.44
C MET A 1 3.89 15.55 -23.57
N LEU A 2 5.10 15.97 -23.95
CA LEU A 2 6.33 15.66 -23.23
C LEU A 2 6.36 16.14 -21.77
N ALA A 3 5.81 17.32 -21.45
CA ALA A 3 5.76 17.84 -20.08
C ALA A 3 4.94 16.94 -19.13
N VAL A 4 3.87 16.33 -19.60
CA VAL A 4 3.03 15.44 -18.79
C VAL A 4 3.72 14.09 -18.60
N ALA A 5 4.33 13.53 -19.65
CA ALA A 5 5.13 12.32 -19.54
C ALA A 5 6.31 12.52 -18.57
N SER A 6 6.97 13.69 -18.63
CA SER A 6 8.04 14.07 -17.72
C SER A 6 7.58 14.13 -16.26
N TYR A 7 6.37 14.63 -15.97
CA TYR A 7 5.83 14.66 -14.61
C TYR A 7 5.73 13.25 -14.00
N TYR A 8 5.18 12.29 -14.74
CA TYR A 8 5.16 10.89 -14.29
C TYR A 8 6.55 10.31 -14.14
N PHE A 9 7.42 10.56 -15.11
CA PHE A 9 8.81 10.12 -15.07
C PHE A 9 9.52 10.56 -13.80
N PHE A 10 9.45 11.83 -13.42
CA PHE A 10 10.10 12.35 -12.21
C PHE A 10 9.51 11.72 -10.93
N ARG A 11 8.18 11.55 -10.87
CA ARG A 11 7.53 10.92 -9.71
C ARG A 11 7.91 9.45 -9.55
N VAL A 12 7.90 8.71 -10.64
CA VAL A 12 8.32 7.30 -10.64
C VAL A 12 9.80 7.18 -10.29
N ARG A 13 10.64 8.06 -10.86
CA ARG A 13 12.07 8.10 -10.58
C ARG A 13 12.37 8.38 -9.11
N THR A 14 11.59 9.24 -8.47
CA THR A 14 11.70 9.48 -7.01
C THR A 14 11.55 8.18 -6.22
N VAL A 15 10.53 7.37 -6.51
CA VAL A 15 10.30 6.10 -5.83
C VAL A 15 11.43 5.10 -6.13
N ILE A 16 11.86 5.00 -7.39
CA ILE A 16 12.96 4.09 -7.80
C ILE A 16 14.27 4.45 -7.10
N ASN A 17 14.61 5.74 -7.09
CA ASN A 17 15.85 6.21 -6.45
C ASN A 17 15.81 6.03 -4.94
N TYR A 18 14.66 6.32 -4.32
CA TYR A 18 14.47 6.10 -2.89
C TYR A 18 14.61 4.61 -2.53
N ARG A 19 14.00 3.73 -3.32
CA ARG A 19 14.14 2.27 -3.16
C ARG A 19 15.59 1.81 -3.23
N LYS A 20 16.35 2.32 -4.20
CA LYS A 20 17.78 1.99 -4.34
C LYS A 20 18.59 2.46 -3.13
N ARG A 21 18.31 3.68 -2.64
CA ARG A 21 18.98 4.20 -1.44
C ARG A 21 18.63 3.38 -0.20
N ALA A 22 17.37 2.99 -0.04
CA ALA A 22 16.94 2.17 1.09
C ALA A 22 17.67 0.82 1.15
N ASP A 23 18.13 0.28 0.02
CA ASP A 23 18.93 -0.95 -0.01
C ASP A 23 20.41 -0.69 0.26
N SER A 24 20.96 0.47 -0.21
CA SER A 24 22.37 0.81 -0.08
C SER A 24 22.71 1.53 1.24
N GLU A 25 21.83 2.41 1.67
CA GLU A 25 21.96 3.17 2.91
C GLU A 25 21.13 2.46 4.00
N ARG A 26 21.51 1.23 4.33
CA ARG A 26 20.91 0.53 5.46
C ARG A 26 21.18 1.38 6.70
N PRO A 27 20.13 1.80 7.44
CA PRO A 27 20.39 2.39 8.75
C PRO A 27 20.94 1.28 9.65
N ASP A 28 22.26 1.17 9.71
CA ASP A 28 22.93 0.33 10.69
C ASP A 28 22.85 1.05 12.03
N LYS A 29 21.73 0.84 12.65
CA LYS A 29 21.48 1.27 14.02
C LYS A 29 22.11 0.22 14.94
N PRO A 30 22.86 0.62 16.00
CA PRO A 30 23.33 -0.31 17.01
C PRO A 30 22.18 -1.13 17.58
N ASP A 31 22.40 -2.40 17.85
CA ASP A 31 21.36 -3.31 18.35
C ASP A 31 20.73 -2.80 19.67
N ALA A 32 21.54 -2.16 20.51
CA ALA A 32 21.10 -1.57 21.78
C ALA A 32 20.07 -0.42 21.62
N ASP A 33 20.01 0.20 20.44
CA ASP A 33 19.14 1.34 20.19
C ASP A 33 17.75 0.93 19.68
N TYR A 34 17.51 -0.36 19.38
CA TYR A 34 16.21 -0.82 18.96
C TYR A 34 15.21 -0.84 20.11
N PHE A 35 14.04 -0.24 19.86
CA PHE A 35 12.93 -0.30 20.82
C PHE A 35 12.26 -1.67 20.80
N PRO A 36 11.79 -2.15 21.94
CA PRO A 36 10.85 -3.27 21.95
C PRO A 36 9.61 -2.98 21.09
N ALA A 37 9.09 -4.00 20.40
CA ALA A 37 8.01 -3.83 19.42
C ALA A 37 6.85 -4.80 19.63
N SER A 38 5.63 -4.36 19.34
CA SER A 38 4.42 -5.19 19.29
C SER A 38 3.99 -5.37 17.84
N VAL A 39 4.01 -6.60 17.35
CA VAL A 39 3.48 -6.94 16.02
C VAL A 39 2.01 -7.30 16.17
N ILE A 40 1.14 -6.54 15.49
CA ILE A 40 -0.31 -6.74 15.54
C ILE A 40 -0.76 -7.33 14.21
N ILE A 41 -1.34 -8.53 14.26
CA ILE A 41 -1.82 -9.28 13.10
C ILE A 41 -3.34 -9.31 13.13
N TYR A 42 -3.97 -8.66 12.16
CA TYR A 42 -5.40 -8.79 11.95
C TYR A 42 -5.70 -10.04 11.12
N SER A 43 -6.66 -10.85 11.59
CA SER A 43 -7.12 -12.08 10.94
C SER A 43 -8.64 -12.10 10.78
N GLN A 44 -9.12 -12.70 9.70
CA GLN A 44 -10.54 -12.91 9.40
C GLN A 44 -10.94 -14.40 9.40
N GLY A 45 -10.32 -15.20 10.26
CA GLY A 45 -10.63 -16.63 10.37
C GLY A 45 -9.84 -17.51 9.38
N ASP A 46 -8.86 -16.99 8.67
CA ASP A 46 -8.01 -17.74 7.75
C ASP A 46 -6.82 -18.35 8.51
N ALA A 47 -7.03 -19.53 9.10
CA ALA A 47 -6.06 -20.20 9.96
C ALA A 47 -4.81 -20.65 9.22
N GLU A 48 -4.93 -21.12 7.96
CA GLU A 48 -3.80 -21.60 7.16
C GLU A 48 -2.85 -20.45 6.80
N ASN A 49 -3.38 -19.37 6.25
CA ASN A 49 -2.58 -18.18 5.93
C ASN A 49 -1.97 -17.56 7.19
N LEU A 50 -2.70 -17.56 8.30
CA LEU A 50 -2.20 -17.09 9.59
C LEU A 50 -1.04 -17.93 10.09
N ARG A 51 -1.11 -19.26 9.99
CA ARG A 51 -0.04 -20.17 10.40
C ARG A 51 1.26 -19.88 9.65
N GLU A 52 1.21 -19.79 8.32
CA GLU A 52 2.38 -19.48 7.51
C GLU A 52 2.98 -18.11 7.86
N LEU A 53 2.14 -17.10 8.10
CA LEU A 53 2.60 -15.79 8.52
C LEU A 53 3.26 -15.86 9.91
N LEU A 54 2.67 -16.57 10.86
CA LEU A 54 3.21 -16.70 12.21
C LEU A 54 4.57 -17.41 12.21
N GLU A 55 4.78 -18.43 11.37
CA GLU A 55 6.05 -19.12 11.23
C GLU A 55 7.20 -18.17 10.88
N THR A 56 6.93 -17.14 10.09
CA THR A 56 7.95 -16.14 9.71
C THR A 56 8.04 -14.99 10.72
N VAL A 57 6.92 -14.51 11.25
CA VAL A 57 6.91 -13.36 12.18
C VAL A 57 7.43 -13.72 13.57
N LEU A 58 7.24 -14.95 14.01
CA LEU A 58 7.76 -15.43 15.31
C LEU A 58 9.27 -15.75 15.28
N ASN A 59 9.87 -15.85 14.11
CA ASN A 59 11.29 -16.12 13.90
C ASN A 59 12.03 -14.92 13.28
N GLN A 60 11.64 -13.70 13.64
CA GLN A 60 12.34 -12.49 13.18
C GLN A 60 13.68 -12.33 13.89
N ASP A 61 14.71 -11.97 13.13
CA ASP A 61 16.00 -11.53 13.65
C ASP A 61 15.88 -10.07 14.14
N TYR A 62 15.50 -9.94 15.39
CA TYR A 62 15.22 -8.66 16.02
C TYR A 62 16.00 -8.51 17.32
N PRO A 63 16.82 -7.45 17.49
CA PRO A 63 17.76 -7.35 18.61
C PRO A 63 17.10 -6.99 19.95
N ALA A 64 15.88 -6.43 19.92
CA ALA A 64 15.13 -6.09 21.15
C ALA A 64 13.98 -7.10 21.38
N ALA A 65 13.36 -7.02 22.54
CA ALA A 65 12.18 -7.82 22.82
C ALA A 65 11.01 -7.46 21.89
N TYR A 66 10.26 -8.46 21.43
CA TYR A 66 9.02 -8.23 20.73
C TYR A 66 7.94 -9.24 21.10
N GLU A 67 6.71 -8.84 20.88
CA GLU A 67 5.53 -9.69 21.04
C GLU A 67 4.71 -9.72 19.75
N VAL A 68 3.92 -10.76 19.58
CA VAL A 68 3.01 -10.94 18.45
C VAL A 68 1.60 -11.09 19.01
N ILE A 69 0.71 -10.18 18.59
CA ILE A 69 -0.70 -10.17 19.01
C ILE A 69 -1.57 -10.44 17.77
N VAL A 70 -2.16 -11.61 17.74
CA VAL A 70 -3.19 -11.95 16.75
C VAL A 70 -4.52 -11.42 17.25
N VAL A 71 -5.19 -10.63 16.41
CA VAL A 71 -6.56 -10.17 16.67
C VAL A 71 -7.47 -10.74 15.59
N ASN A 72 -8.26 -11.74 15.97
CA ASN A 72 -9.18 -12.38 15.04
C ASN A 72 -10.56 -11.72 15.05
N GLU A 73 -11.19 -11.64 13.89
CA GLU A 73 -12.55 -11.14 13.74
C GLU A 73 -13.55 -12.24 14.14
N GLY A 74 -14.07 -12.14 15.35
CA GLY A 74 -14.93 -13.15 15.97
C GLY A 74 -14.15 -14.37 16.49
N GLU A 75 -14.87 -15.30 17.12
CA GLU A 75 -14.31 -16.55 17.60
C GLU A 75 -14.26 -17.59 16.48
N ALA A 76 -13.06 -17.93 16.00
CA ALA A 76 -12.83 -19.01 15.07
C ALA A 76 -11.99 -20.11 15.76
N GLY A 77 -12.55 -21.31 15.90
CA GLY A 77 -11.88 -22.46 16.53
C GLY A 77 -10.53 -22.76 15.89
N ASP A 78 -10.49 -22.81 14.58
CA ASP A 78 -9.28 -23.11 13.79
C ASP A 78 -8.13 -22.12 14.06
N VAL A 79 -8.47 -20.83 14.24
CA VAL A 79 -7.48 -19.79 14.59
C VAL A 79 -7.00 -19.97 16.02
N ARG A 80 -7.91 -20.31 16.96
CA ARG A 80 -7.58 -20.60 18.36
C ARG A 80 -6.63 -21.78 18.45
N ASP A 81 -6.93 -22.87 17.75
CA ASP A 81 -6.13 -24.07 17.72
C ASP A 81 -4.74 -23.83 17.12
N THR A 82 -4.69 -23.11 15.99
CA THR A 82 -3.41 -22.73 15.35
C THR A 82 -2.51 -21.92 16.28
N VAL A 83 -3.07 -20.89 16.93
CA VAL A 83 -2.30 -20.08 17.88
C VAL A 83 -1.95 -20.87 19.14
N GLY A 84 -2.88 -21.72 19.63
CA GLY A 84 -2.65 -22.58 20.80
C GLY A 84 -1.47 -23.54 20.63
N MET A 85 -1.35 -24.19 19.47
CA MET A 85 -0.23 -25.06 19.13
C MET A 85 1.11 -24.31 19.13
N LEU A 86 1.15 -23.09 18.58
CA LEU A 86 2.37 -22.30 18.48
C LEU A 86 2.76 -21.64 19.82
N ARG A 87 1.79 -21.31 20.66
CA ARG A 87 2.03 -20.63 21.94
C ARG A 87 2.91 -21.42 22.91
N ASN A 88 2.85 -22.74 22.87
CA ASN A 88 3.72 -23.62 23.68
C ASN A 88 5.21 -23.41 23.33
N ARG A 89 5.52 -23.08 22.10
CA ARG A 89 6.88 -22.83 21.61
C ARG A 89 7.27 -21.33 21.68
N TYR A 90 6.28 -20.44 21.56
CA TYR A 90 6.48 -18.99 21.47
C TYR A 90 5.69 -18.27 22.56
N PRO A 91 6.25 -18.05 23.75
CA PRO A 91 5.56 -17.44 24.90
C PRO A 91 5.20 -15.96 24.66
N ASN A 92 5.79 -15.33 23.64
CA ASN A 92 5.51 -13.96 23.20
C ASN A 92 4.34 -13.87 22.19
N LEU A 93 3.61 -14.96 21.93
CA LEU A 93 2.43 -15.01 21.07
C LEU A 93 1.15 -14.89 21.89
N TYR A 94 0.30 -13.94 21.53
CA TYR A 94 -0.99 -13.68 22.18
C TYR A 94 -2.13 -13.73 21.16
N LEU A 95 -3.31 -14.11 21.59
CA LEU A 95 -4.53 -14.13 20.81
C LEU A 95 -5.63 -13.35 21.53
N THR A 96 -6.34 -12.53 20.79
CA THR A 96 -7.56 -11.87 21.24
C THR A 96 -8.60 -11.85 20.10
N PHE A 97 -9.86 -11.60 20.44
CA PHE A 97 -10.99 -11.64 19.51
C PHE A 97 -11.78 -10.35 19.58
N THR A 98 -12.41 -9.99 18.46
CA THR A 98 -13.46 -8.97 18.51
C THR A 98 -14.74 -9.59 19.09
N PRO A 99 -15.48 -8.85 19.94
CA PRO A 99 -16.75 -9.33 20.45
C PRO A 99 -17.72 -9.66 19.30
N GLU A 100 -18.53 -10.68 19.50
CA GLU A 100 -19.64 -11.00 18.61
C GLU A 100 -20.78 -9.97 18.75
N GLY A 101 -21.61 -9.87 17.73
CA GLY A 101 -22.78 -8.97 17.76
C GLY A 101 -22.47 -7.47 17.60
N VAL A 102 -21.22 -7.11 17.26
CA VAL A 102 -20.87 -5.71 16.96
C VAL A 102 -21.53 -5.30 15.65
N VAL A 103 -22.46 -4.36 15.75
CA VAL A 103 -23.16 -3.72 14.62
C VAL A 103 -22.80 -2.25 14.55
N ASN A 104 -22.90 -1.65 13.35
CA ASN A 104 -22.64 -0.22 13.09
C ASN A 104 -21.21 0.26 13.35
N LEU A 105 -20.26 -0.65 13.51
CA LEU A 105 -18.84 -0.35 13.68
C LEU A 105 -17.97 -1.24 12.78
N SER A 106 -16.85 -0.71 12.32
CA SER A 106 -15.87 -1.50 11.57
C SER A 106 -15.21 -2.54 12.49
N ARG A 107 -15.51 -3.82 12.27
CA ARG A 107 -14.90 -4.93 13.04
C ARG A 107 -13.37 -4.91 12.95
N LYS A 108 -12.83 -4.62 11.76
CA LYS A 108 -11.38 -4.49 11.57
C LYS A 108 -10.77 -3.38 12.43
N LYS A 109 -11.37 -2.17 12.44
CA LYS A 109 -10.87 -1.06 13.26
C LYS A 109 -10.99 -1.36 14.75
N LEU A 110 -12.06 -2.05 15.14
CA LEU A 110 -12.21 -2.54 16.50
C LEU A 110 -11.11 -3.55 16.84
N ALA A 111 -10.86 -4.54 15.98
CA ALA A 111 -9.79 -5.50 16.14
C ALA A 111 -8.42 -4.82 16.32
N LEU A 112 -8.07 -3.91 15.41
CA LEU A 112 -6.82 -3.15 15.51
C LEU A 112 -6.75 -2.30 16.79
N THR A 113 -7.87 -1.73 17.24
CA THR A 113 -7.93 -0.98 18.51
C THR A 113 -7.68 -1.89 19.71
N LEU A 114 -8.25 -3.09 19.71
CA LEU A 114 -8.02 -4.08 20.77
C LEU A 114 -6.56 -4.53 20.80
N GLY A 115 -5.98 -4.84 19.66
CA GLY A 115 -4.57 -5.19 19.53
C GLY A 115 -3.64 -4.07 20.03
N LEU A 116 -3.90 -2.82 19.63
CA LEU A 116 -3.13 -1.67 20.08
C LEU A 116 -3.28 -1.36 21.57
N LYS A 117 -4.46 -1.60 22.14
CA LYS A 117 -4.66 -1.47 23.60
C LYS A 117 -3.97 -2.58 24.39
N ALA A 118 -3.95 -3.80 23.86
CA ALA A 118 -3.29 -4.95 24.47
C ALA A 118 -1.75 -4.89 24.35
N ALA A 119 -1.24 -4.15 23.37
CA ALA A 119 0.20 -4.02 23.11
C ALA A 119 0.95 -3.45 24.30
N ARG A 120 2.05 -4.10 24.69
CA ARG A 120 2.95 -3.66 25.78
C ARG A 120 3.85 -2.54 25.33
N TYR A 121 4.35 -2.61 24.09
CA TYR A 121 5.39 -1.73 23.59
C TYR A 121 4.81 -0.56 22.78
N ASP A 122 5.54 0.54 22.75
CA ASP A 122 5.09 1.75 22.06
C ASP A 122 5.27 1.68 20.55
N VAL A 123 6.23 0.91 20.05
CA VAL A 123 6.39 0.68 18.61
C VAL A 123 5.47 -0.45 18.21
N ALA A 124 4.43 -0.14 17.44
CA ALA A 124 3.46 -1.10 16.92
C ALA A 124 3.67 -1.28 15.41
N VAL A 125 3.84 -2.53 14.97
CA VAL A 125 3.92 -2.90 13.55
C VAL A 125 2.69 -3.70 13.19
N LEU A 126 1.94 -3.23 12.19
CA LEU A 126 0.65 -3.80 11.82
C LEU A 126 0.75 -4.54 10.49
N THR A 127 0.16 -5.72 10.46
CA THR A 127 0.00 -6.54 9.25
C THR A 127 -1.32 -7.34 9.31
N THR A 128 -1.58 -8.17 8.33
CA THR A 128 -2.79 -9.01 8.25
C THR A 128 -2.43 -10.44 7.86
N SER A 129 -3.29 -11.41 8.16
CA SER A 129 -3.12 -12.82 7.74
C SER A 129 -2.98 -13.00 6.21
N ALA A 130 -3.45 -12.03 5.41
CA ALA A 130 -3.28 -12.05 3.96
C ALA A 130 -1.88 -11.63 3.47
N ALA A 131 -0.98 -11.23 4.37
CA ALA A 131 0.40 -10.87 4.04
C ALA A 131 1.33 -12.07 4.20
N ILE A 132 2.37 -12.11 3.37
CA ILE A 132 3.52 -13.00 3.49
C ILE A 132 4.72 -12.11 3.81
N VAL A 133 5.42 -12.43 4.88
CA VAL A 133 6.66 -11.74 5.29
C VAL A 133 7.84 -12.62 4.92
N PRO A 134 8.52 -12.35 3.79
CA PRO A 134 9.53 -13.28 3.28
C PRO A 134 10.91 -13.16 3.96
N SER A 135 11.17 -12.05 4.67
CA SER A 135 12.49 -11.80 5.29
C SER A 135 12.43 -11.87 6.81
N SER A 136 13.43 -12.50 7.42
CA SER A 136 13.64 -12.48 8.86
C SER A 136 14.05 -11.11 9.41
N LEU A 137 14.43 -10.17 8.53
CA LEU A 137 14.83 -8.81 8.89
C LEU A 137 13.68 -7.80 8.78
N TRP A 138 12.47 -8.23 8.43
CA TRP A 138 11.32 -7.34 8.22
C TRP A 138 11.02 -6.45 9.42
N LEU A 139 10.93 -7.02 10.61
CA LEU A 139 10.66 -6.27 11.84
C LEU A 139 11.77 -5.26 12.12
N ARG A 140 13.01 -5.68 11.96
CA ARG A 140 14.20 -4.82 12.12
C ARG A 140 14.15 -3.61 11.17
N ARG A 141 13.77 -3.82 9.89
CA ARG A 141 13.66 -2.73 8.91
C ARG A 141 12.51 -1.79 9.22
N MET A 142 11.35 -2.32 9.55
CA MET A 142 10.16 -1.51 9.85
C MET A 142 10.33 -0.64 11.10
N THR A 143 11.18 -1.04 12.03
CA THR A 143 11.37 -0.33 13.29
C THR A 143 12.66 0.49 13.37
N ALA A 144 13.58 0.37 12.41
CA ALA A 144 14.90 1.00 12.46
C ALA A 144 14.85 2.54 12.60
N ARG A 145 13.80 3.19 12.10
CA ARG A 145 13.65 4.65 12.11
C ARG A 145 13.15 5.23 13.44
N PHE A 146 12.63 4.38 14.33
CA PHE A 146 12.21 4.84 15.66
C PHE A 146 13.44 4.92 16.57
N SER A 147 13.74 6.12 17.08
CA SER A 147 14.78 6.35 18.10
C SER A 147 14.31 7.39 19.11
N VAL A 148 15.08 7.61 20.18
CA VAL A 148 14.76 8.60 21.21
C VAL A 148 14.81 10.00 20.60
N ASP A 149 15.83 10.30 19.80
CA ASP A 149 16.07 11.62 19.22
C ASP A 149 15.36 11.83 17.88
N SER A 150 14.71 10.79 17.34
CA SER A 150 14.02 10.87 16.06
C SER A 150 12.59 11.37 16.23
N PRO A 151 12.15 12.36 15.44
CA PRO A 151 10.76 12.80 15.42
C PRO A 151 9.83 11.79 14.75
N VAL A 152 10.35 10.66 14.25
CA VAL A 152 9.57 9.65 13.52
C VAL A 152 8.61 8.93 14.44
N GLU A 153 7.35 9.02 14.11
CA GLU A 153 6.24 8.35 14.79
C GLU A 153 5.48 7.39 13.87
N VAL A 154 5.68 7.48 12.55
CA VAL A 154 5.02 6.65 11.54
C VAL A 154 6.04 6.17 10.52
N VAL A 155 6.03 4.87 10.21
CA VAL A 155 6.81 4.26 9.13
C VAL A 155 5.84 3.58 8.17
N LEU A 156 5.90 3.99 6.90
CA LEU A 156 5.05 3.48 5.84
C LEU A 156 5.83 2.46 5.02
N GLY A 157 5.51 1.19 5.19
CA GLY A 157 6.05 0.10 4.38
C GLY A 157 5.28 -0.10 3.07
N PHE A 158 5.68 -1.14 2.34
CA PHE A 158 5.07 -1.49 1.06
C PHE A 158 4.70 -2.98 1.02
N ALA A 159 3.61 -3.30 0.34
CA ALA A 159 3.19 -4.66 0.05
C ALA A 159 3.16 -4.89 -1.46
N ALA A 160 3.88 -5.90 -1.94
CA ALA A 160 3.93 -6.25 -3.36
C ALA A 160 2.84 -7.27 -3.72
N VAL A 161 2.42 -7.27 -4.97
CA VAL A 161 1.52 -8.28 -5.53
C VAL A 161 2.30 -9.12 -6.53
N ASP A 162 2.33 -10.43 -6.32
CA ASP A 162 2.92 -11.36 -7.27
C ASP A 162 1.87 -11.76 -8.34
N PRO A 163 2.06 -11.34 -9.59
CA PRO A 163 1.14 -11.71 -10.66
C PRO A 163 1.27 -13.18 -11.10
N SER A 164 2.28 -13.92 -10.62
CA SER A 164 2.44 -15.34 -10.95
C SER A 164 1.45 -16.23 -10.21
N GLU A 165 0.95 -15.79 -9.06
CA GLU A 165 -0.03 -16.52 -8.25
C GLU A 165 -1.43 -16.57 -8.87
N ASP A 166 -1.69 -15.80 -9.93
CA ASP A 166 -3.00 -15.74 -10.57
C ASP A 166 -2.92 -16.05 -12.07
N SER A 167 -3.64 -17.08 -12.49
CA SER A 167 -3.77 -17.46 -13.90
C SER A 167 -4.86 -16.69 -14.65
N GLN A 168 -5.71 -15.94 -13.97
CA GLN A 168 -6.90 -15.33 -14.54
C GLN A 168 -6.61 -14.20 -15.52
N ALA A 169 -7.51 -14.04 -16.51
CA ALA A 169 -7.43 -12.98 -17.50
C ALA A 169 -7.31 -11.59 -16.87
N GLY A 170 -6.49 -10.72 -17.49
CA GLY A 170 -6.28 -9.35 -16.98
C GLY A 170 -5.27 -9.23 -15.83
N ARG A 171 -4.62 -10.31 -15.39
CA ARG A 171 -3.61 -10.28 -14.31
C ARG A 171 -2.49 -9.25 -14.54
N ARG A 172 -2.01 -9.14 -15.77
CA ARG A 172 -0.95 -8.17 -16.14
C ARG A 172 -1.41 -6.73 -15.95
N ARG A 173 -2.66 -6.44 -16.35
CA ARG A 173 -3.27 -5.12 -16.17
C ARG A 173 -3.47 -4.79 -14.69
N ARG A 174 -3.99 -5.73 -13.90
CA ARG A 174 -4.20 -5.51 -12.46
C ARG A 174 -2.88 -5.26 -11.73
N ALA A 175 -1.83 -6.02 -12.05
CA ALA A 175 -0.50 -5.81 -11.49
C ALA A 175 0.06 -4.43 -11.86
N PHE A 176 -0.12 -3.99 -13.11
CA PHE A 176 0.26 -2.65 -13.54
C PHE A 176 -0.52 -1.56 -12.81
N ASP A 177 -1.85 -1.66 -12.77
CA ASP A 177 -2.72 -0.69 -12.07
C ASP A 177 -2.37 -0.61 -10.58
N PHE A 178 -2.02 -1.74 -9.95
CA PHE A 178 -1.55 -1.80 -8.56
C PHE A 178 -0.25 -1.01 -8.37
N VAL A 179 0.73 -1.20 -9.25
CA VAL A 179 2.00 -0.46 -9.20
C VAL A 179 1.77 1.03 -9.39
N VAL A 180 0.96 1.43 -10.37
CA VAL A 180 0.62 2.84 -10.59
C VAL A 180 0.01 3.50 -9.36
N GLU A 181 -0.96 2.84 -8.73
CA GLU A 181 -1.61 3.36 -7.51
C GLU A 181 -0.64 3.47 -6.33
N ASN A 182 0.26 2.51 -6.18
CA ASN A 182 1.24 2.55 -5.08
C ASN A 182 2.34 3.59 -5.33
N VAL A 183 2.87 3.70 -6.53
CA VAL A 183 3.82 4.77 -6.90
C VAL A 183 3.25 6.16 -6.59
N ARG A 184 1.94 6.36 -6.79
CA ARG A 184 1.28 7.65 -6.55
C ARG A 184 1.37 8.11 -5.11
N TRP A 185 1.01 7.26 -4.16
CA TRP A 185 1.07 7.67 -2.76
C TRP A 185 2.49 7.63 -2.18
N LEU A 186 3.31 6.66 -2.61
CA LEU A 186 4.72 6.57 -2.21
C LEU A 186 5.50 7.82 -2.64
N ALA A 187 5.36 8.26 -3.90
CA ALA A 187 6.05 9.45 -4.38
C ALA A 187 5.66 10.71 -3.61
N VAL A 188 4.41 10.80 -3.15
CA VAL A 188 3.92 11.93 -2.35
C VAL A 188 4.41 11.83 -0.89
N ALA A 189 4.45 10.63 -0.32
CA ALA A 189 4.96 10.40 1.02
C ALA A 189 6.47 10.70 1.09
N ILE A 190 7.26 10.20 0.13
CA ILE A 190 8.70 10.49 0.01
C ILE A 190 8.97 11.99 -0.16
N ALA A 191 8.05 12.72 -0.79
CA ALA A 191 8.13 14.18 -0.91
C ALA A 191 7.64 14.93 0.36
N GLY A 192 7.51 14.24 1.51
CA GLY A 192 7.15 14.84 2.80
C GLY A 192 5.65 15.19 2.93
N LYS A 193 4.77 14.61 2.13
CA LYS A 193 3.32 14.86 2.19
C LYS A 193 2.54 13.54 2.28
N PRO A 194 2.78 12.70 3.30
CA PRO A 194 2.11 11.42 3.45
C PRO A 194 0.61 11.62 3.63
N PHE A 195 -0.19 10.75 3.01
CA PHE A 195 -1.65 10.79 3.13
C PHE A 195 -2.29 9.42 3.11
N ARG A 196 -1.50 8.37 2.98
CA ARG A 196 -1.95 6.98 2.90
C ARG A 196 -0.80 6.05 3.27
N GLY A 197 -1.15 4.88 3.79
CA GLY A 197 -0.28 3.73 3.97
C GLY A 197 -0.84 2.49 3.28
N THR A 198 -0.48 1.35 3.79
CA THR A 198 -1.07 0.06 3.43
C THR A 198 -1.32 -0.76 4.69
N GLU A 199 -2.51 -1.34 4.80
CA GLU A 199 -2.94 -2.19 5.92
C GLU A 199 -2.03 -3.41 6.17
N TYR A 200 -1.22 -3.74 5.18
CA TYR A 200 -0.38 -4.95 5.20
C TYR A 200 1.02 -4.72 5.76
N ASN A 201 1.45 -3.46 5.84
CA ASN A 201 2.83 -3.15 6.22
C ASN A 201 2.96 -1.68 6.67
N ILE A 202 2.70 -1.44 7.93
CA ILE A 202 2.76 -0.10 8.51
C ILE A 202 3.19 -0.20 9.97
N ALA A 203 3.99 0.76 10.42
CA ALA A 203 4.34 0.89 11.82
C ALA A 203 4.09 2.30 12.33
N TYR A 204 3.71 2.41 13.59
CA TYR A 204 3.58 3.71 14.25
C TYR A 204 3.69 3.57 15.77
N ARG A 205 3.93 4.69 16.45
CA ARG A 205 3.91 4.71 17.91
C ARG A 205 2.48 4.52 18.42
N ARG A 206 2.30 3.56 19.33
CA ARG A 206 1.03 3.30 20.01
C ARG A 206 0.53 4.57 20.73
N SER A 207 1.43 5.31 21.35
CA SER A 207 1.14 6.61 21.98
C SER A 207 0.52 7.62 21.01
N LEU A 208 0.99 7.67 19.74
CA LEU A 208 0.41 8.50 18.69
C LEU A 208 -1.04 8.08 18.39
N PHE A 209 -1.30 6.77 18.29
CA PHE A 209 -2.65 6.25 18.08
C PHE A 209 -3.59 6.68 19.22
N LEU A 210 -3.15 6.51 20.47
CA LEU A 210 -3.97 6.84 21.64
C LEU A 210 -4.22 8.36 21.76
N ARG A 211 -3.20 9.20 21.53
CA ARG A 211 -3.34 10.68 21.56
C ARG A 211 -4.35 11.18 20.52
N ASN A 212 -4.43 10.53 19.36
CA ASN A 212 -5.38 10.88 18.31
C ASN A 212 -6.75 10.20 18.45
N LYS A 213 -7.04 9.56 19.60
CA LYS A 213 -8.29 8.85 19.88
C LYS A 213 -8.56 7.70 18.90
N GLY A 214 -7.49 7.12 18.34
CA GLY A 214 -7.54 6.00 17.42
C GLY A 214 -8.44 6.26 16.22
N PHE A 215 -9.29 5.30 15.90
CA PHE A 215 -10.21 5.37 14.75
C PHE A 215 -11.54 6.06 15.06
N ALA A 216 -11.68 6.80 16.18
CA ALA A 216 -12.97 7.34 16.64
C ALA A 216 -13.71 8.15 15.57
N ARG A 217 -12.99 8.91 14.72
CA ARG A 217 -13.59 9.73 13.65
C ARG A 217 -14.11 8.95 12.45
N SER A 218 -13.68 7.71 12.29
CA SER A 218 -14.01 6.89 11.13
C SER A 218 -14.44 5.47 11.50
N LEU A 219 -14.82 5.24 12.75
CA LEU A 219 -15.16 3.91 13.25
C LEU A 219 -16.43 3.34 12.59
N ASN A 220 -17.34 4.21 12.17
CA ASN A 220 -18.54 3.88 11.40
C ASN A 220 -18.26 3.54 9.93
N LEU A 221 -17.08 3.85 9.40
CA LEU A 221 -16.68 3.51 8.04
C LEU A 221 -16.02 2.13 8.02
N HIS A 222 -16.45 1.26 7.12
CA HIS A 222 -15.89 -0.09 7.00
C HIS A 222 -14.39 -0.11 6.71
N SER A 223 -13.88 0.88 5.98
CA SER A 223 -12.47 1.02 5.61
C SER A 223 -11.89 2.36 6.07
N GLY A 224 -10.59 2.55 5.98
CA GLY A 224 -9.92 3.80 6.30
C GLY A 224 -8.94 3.71 7.47
N ASP A 225 -8.58 2.51 7.86
CA ASP A 225 -7.55 2.24 8.86
C ASP A 225 -6.14 2.58 8.36
N ASP A 226 -5.89 2.40 7.06
CA ASP A 226 -4.60 2.59 6.41
C ASP A 226 -4.48 3.89 5.60
N ASP A 227 -5.57 4.58 5.35
CA ASP A 227 -5.56 5.81 4.56
C ASP A 227 -6.21 7.00 5.28
N ILE A 228 -7.45 6.91 5.78
CA ILE A 228 -8.08 8.01 6.52
C ILE A 228 -7.28 8.29 7.79
N PHE A 229 -7.01 7.26 8.60
CA PHE A 229 -6.27 7.42 9.84
C PHE A 229 -4.85 7.94 9.58
N ILE A 230 -4.14 7.38 8.60
CA ILE A 230 -2.79 7.87 8.26
C ILE A 230 -2.82 9.31 7.77
N SER A 231 -3.84 9.72 7.01
CA SER A 231 -3.98 11.12 6.60
C SER A 231 -4.21 12.09 7.77
N GLU A 232 -4.72 11.58 8.90
CA GLU A 232 -4.92 12.36 10.12
C GLU A 232 -3.65 12.53 10.95
N ILE A 233 -2.83 11.48 11.06
CA ILE A 233 -1.68 11.44 11.96
C ILE A 233 -0.33 11.71 11.29
N ALA A 234 -0.19 11.36 10.00
CA ALA A 234 1.08 11.44 9.29
C ALA A 234 1.38 12.85 8.80
N ARG A 235 2.61 13.29 9.01
CA ARG A 235 3.16 14.58 8.55
C ARG A 235 4.56 14.33 7.98
N GLY A 236 5.06 15.21 7.14
CA GLY A 236 6.42 15.10 6.61
C GLY A 236 7.51 15.14 7.67
N SER A 237 7.22 15.72 8.83
CA SER A 237 8.15 15.80 9.96
C SER A 237 8.18 14.56 10.85
N ASN A 238 7.13 13.73 10.84
CA ASN A 238 7.03 12.56 11.73
C ASN A 238 6.88 11.23 10.98
N THR A 239 6.98 11.24 9.66
CA THR A 239 6.70 10.05 8.84
C THR A 239 7.84 9.74 7.90
N GLU A 240 8.29 8.49 7.92
CA GLU A 240 9.28 7.94 7.00
C GLU A 240 8.66 6.83 6.15
N VAL A 241 9.29 6.58 5.00
CA VAL A 241 8.91 5.48 4.10
C VAL A 241 9.99 4.41 4.16
N GLU A 242 9.60 3.15 4.34
CA GLU A 242 10.54 2.03 4.33
C GLU A 242 10.28 1.15 3.10
N LEU A 243 11.26 1.05 2.22
CA LEU A 243 11.18 0.32 0.95
C LEU A 243 12.37 -0.62 0.71
N SER A 244 13.19 -0.92 1.73
CA SER A 244 14.28 -1.89 1.57
C SER A 244 13.75 -3.27 1.18
N GLU A 245 14.58 -4.08 0.56
CA GLU A 245 14.17 -5.41 0.08
C GLU A 245 13.58 -6.27 1.18
N ASP A 246 14.18 -6.23 2.35
CA ASP A 246 13.78 -7.00 3.51
C ASP A 246 12.48 -6.50 4.16
N SER A 247 12.07 -5.25 3.91
CA SER A 247 10.84 -4.67 4.46
C SER A 247 9.61 -4.96 3.62
N ILE A 248 9.76 -5.38 2.37
CA ILE A 248 8.62 -5.58 1.45
C ILE A 248 7.91 -6.89 1.78
N VAL A 249 6.65 -6.79 2.16
CA VAL A 249 5.76 -7.96 2.28
C VAL A 249 5.11 -8.29 0.95
N ARG A 250 4.59 -9.51 0.79
CA ARG A 250 3.82 -9.92 -0.39
C ARG A 250 2.36 -10.12 -0.02
N LEU A 251 1.47 -9.84 -0.94
CA LEU A 251 0.04 -10.05 -0.73
C LEU A 251 -0.37 -11.39 -1.33
N ARG A 252 -0.90 -12.26 -0.50
CA ARG A 252 -1.54 -13.49 -0.89
C ARG A 252 -2.77 -13.18 -1.73
N HIS A 253 -2.91 -13.84 -2.87
CA HIS A 253 -4.02 -13.60 -3.83
C HIS A 253 -4.28 -12.13 -4.18
N GLY A 254 -3.28 -11.27 -3.98
CA GLY A 254 -3.43 -9.80 -4.16
C GLY A 254 -3.83 -9.37 -5.56
N ASN A 255 -3.63 -10.24 -6.56
CA ASN A 255 -4.00 -10.02 -7.97
C ASN A 255 -5.33 -10.68 -8.36
N HIS A 256 -6.02 -11.39 -7.45
CA HIS A 256 -7.33 -11.99 -7.73
C HIS A 256 -8.36 -10.90 -8.11
N PRO A 257 -9.17 -11.09 -9.19
CA PRO A 257 -10.04 -10.03 -9.72
C PRO A 257 -11.00 -9.43 -8.72
N ARG A 258 -11.63 -10.27 -7.88
CA ARG A 258 -12.59 -9.82 -6.87
C ARG A 258 -11.92 -8.95 -5.82
N LEU A 259 -10.83 -9.43 -5.23
CA LEU A 259 -10.07 -8.71 -4.20
C LEU A 259 -9.44 -7.41 -4.74
N PHE A 260 -8.95 -7.44 -5.98
CA PHE A 260 -8.44 -6.24 -6.65
C PHE A 260 -9.55 -5.19 -6.81
N ASN A 261 -10.72 -5.58 -7.34
CA ASN A 261 -11.84 -4.66 -7.54
C ASN A 261 -12.37 -4.08 -6.22
N GLU A 262 -12.47 -4.91 -5.17
CA GLU A 262 -12.84 -4.43 -3.83
C GLU A 262 -11.86 -3.39 -3.31
N ARG A 263 -10.55 -3.66 -3.43
CA ARG A 263 -9.51 -2.71 -3.01
C ARG A 263 -9.60 -1.39 -3.77
N VAL A 264 -9.83 -1.44 -5.08
CA VAL A 264 -10.00 -0.23 -5.90
C VAL A 264 -11.24 0.56 -5.44
N LEU A 265 -12.37 -0.10 -5.21
CA LEU A 265 -13.61 0.55 -4.77
C LEU A 265 -13.47 1.13 -3.36
N ARG A 266 -12.85 0.41 -2.42
CA ARG A 266 -12.55 0.90 -1.06
C ARG A 266 -11.70 2.18 -1.13
N ARG A 267 -10.61 2.18 -1.92
CA ARG A 267 -9.73 3.34 -2.08
C ARG A 267 -10.46 4.54 -2.70
N ILE A 268 -11.33 4.32 -3.68
CA ILE A 268 -12.14 5.41 -4.27
C ILE A 268 -13.13 5.97 -3.24
N PHE A 269 -13.71 5.13 -2.42
CA PHE A 269 -14.61 5.55 -1.35
C PHE A 269 -13.89 6.41 -0.31
N THR A 270 -12.77 5.94 0.22
CA THR A 270 -12.00 6.64 1.26
C THR A 270 -11.35 7.93 0.75
N GLU A 271 -11.08 8.03 -0.56
CA GLU A 271 -10.59 9.27 -1.20
C GLU A 271 -11.44 10.52 -0.89
N ARG A 272 -12.70 10.37 -0.56
CA ARG A 272 -13.61 11.49 -0.23
C ARG A 272 -13.26 12.15 1.10
N PHE A 273 -12.67 11.39 2.01
CA PHE A 273 -12.32 11.83 3.36
C PHE A 273 -10.87 12.35 3.46
N ILE A 274 -10.08 12.17 2.41
CA ILE A 274 -8.66 12.52 2.38
C ILE A 274 -8.44 13.79 1.57
N ARG A 275 -7.95 14.85 2.21
CA ARG A 275 -7.57 16.11 1.54
C ARG A 275 -6.11 16.05 1.09
N CYS A 276 -5.87 15.80 -0.20
CA CYS A 276 -4.52 15.73 -0.75
C CYS A 276 -4.44 16.39 -2.13
N ARG A 277 -3.91 17.62 -2.18
CA ARG A 277 -3.69 18.37 -3.44
C ARG A 277 -2.78 17.63 -4.45
N PRO A 278 -1.63 17.04 -4.07
CA PRO A 278 -0.78 16.31 -5.00
C PRO A 278 -1.48 15.16 -5.71
N ARG A 279 -2.44 14.49 -5.04
CA ARG A 279 -3.25 13.43 -5.66
C ARG A 279 -4.10 13.95 -6.82
N ILE A 280 -4.67 15.14 -6.68
CA ILE A 280 -5.49 15.78 -7.73
C ILE A 280 -4.61 16.07 -8.95
N LEU A 281 -3.42 16.67 -8.73
CA LEU A 281 -2.46 16.96 -9.80
C LEU A 281 -2.04 15.71 -10.58
N MET A 282 -1.78 14.60 -9.86
CA MET A 282 -1.44 13.32 -10.53
C MET A 282 -2.61 12.75 -11.34
N SER A 283 -3.84 12.96 -10.90
CA SER A 283 -5.03 12.53 -11.69
C SER A 283 -5.23 13.40 -12.92
N LEU A 284 -5.03 14.71 -12.79
CA LEU A 284 -5.12 15.67 -13.88
C LEU A 284 -4.06 15.39 -14.95
N ALA A 285 -2.81 15.10 -14.54
CA ALA A 285 -1.74 14.74 -15.48
C ALA A 285 -2.12 13.56 -16.39
N GLY A 286 -2.75 12.51 -15.84
CA GLY A 286 -3.20 11.37 -16.66
C GLY A 286 -4.28 11.74 -17.67
N VAL A 287 -5.20 12.63 -17.33
CA VAL A 287 -6.23 13.13 -18.25
C VAL A 287 -5.60 14.01 -19.32
N LEU A 288 -4.68 14.91 -18.93
CA LEU A 288 -3.96 15.78 -19.88
C LEU A 288 -3.12 14.96 -20.88
N GLN A 289 -2.57 13.83 -20.44
CA GLN A 289 -1.85 12.92 -21.35
C GLN A 289 -2.79 12.36 -22.42
N LEU A 290 -3.99 11.91 -22.07
CA LEU A 290 -4.99 11.45 -23.02
C LEU A 290 -5.40 12.54 -24.01
N VAL A 291 -5.71 13.72 -23.49
CA VAL A 291 -6.11 14.87 -24.34
C VAL A 291 -4.98 15.25 -25.30
N ALA A 292 -3.73 15.26 -24.81
CA ALA A 292 -2.58 15.60 -25.62
C ALA A 292 -2.32 14.56 -26.74
N VAL A 293 -2.50 13.26 -26.47
CA VAL A 293 -2.40 12.21 -27.50
C VAL A 293 -3.51 12.37 -28.52
N ALA A 294 -4.76 12.58 -28.11
CA ALA A 294 -5.90 12.78 -29.01
C ALA A 294 -5.72 14.02 -29.88
N ALA A 295 -5.28 15.15 -29.29
CA ALA A 295 -5.02 16.38 -30.04
C ALA A 295 -3.88 16.22 -31.04
N GLY A 296 -2.81 15.48 -30.71
CA GLY A 296 -1.73 15.20 -31.63
C GLY A 296 -2.19 14.37 -32.84
N ILE A 297 -2.99 13.33 -32.58
CA ILE A 297 -3.57 12.52 -33.67
C ILE A 297 -4.49 13.37 -34.54
N ALA A 298 -5.37 14.21 -33.96
CA ALA A 298 -6.25 15.10 -34.69
C ALA A 298 -5.47 16.08 -35.55
N ALA A 299 -4.41 16.70 -35.05
CA ALA A 299 -3.54 17.60 -35.79
C ALA A 299 -2.90 16.90 -37.01
N ALA A 300 -2.39 15.66 -36.82
CA ALA A 300 -1.83 14.89 -37.94
C ALA A 300 -2.86 14.53 -39.01
N VAL A 301 -4.13 14.29 -38.62
CA VAL A 301 -5.22 14.00 -39.58
C VAL A 301 -5.68 15.25 -40.33
N ILE A 302 -5.79 16.39 -39.63
CA ILE A 302 -6.24 17.66 -40.26
C ILE A 302 -5.22 18.18 -41.27
N ASP A 303 -3.93 18.02 -40.96
CA ASP A 303 -2.83 18.51 -41.78
C ASP A 303 -2.42 17.52 -42.88
N TRP A 304 -3.16 16.42 -43.05
CA TRP A 304 -2.94 15.45 -44.13
C TRP A 304 -3.29 16.10 -45.49
N PRO A 305 -2.37 16.12 -46.47
CA PRO A 305 -1.19 15.27 -46.66
C PRO A 305 0.17 15.86 -46.23
N ASN A 306 0.22 16.88 -45.38
CA ASN A 306 1.47 17.49 -44.98
C ASN A 306 2.29 16.54 -44.07
N LEU A 307 3.30 15.90 -44.63
CA LEU A 307 4.13 14.90 -43.96
C LEU A 307 4.94 15.45 -42.77
N GLN A 308 5.21 16.78 -42.74
CA GLN A 308 6.05 17.36 -41.68
C GLN A 308 5.39 17.30 -40.35
N VAL A 309 4.14 17.72 -40.18
CA VAL A 309 3.40 17.65 -38.91
C VAL A 309 3.18 16.20 -38.52
N THR A 310 2.82 15.35 -39.46
CA THR A 310 2.62 13.91 -39.20
C THR A 310 3.91 13.24 -38.65
N VAL A 311 5.08 13.53 -39.23
CA VAL A 311 6.37 13.00 -38.78
C VAL A 311 6.73 13.50 -37.39
N ILE A 312 6.53 14.79 -37.09
CA ILE A 312 6.80 15.37 -35.78
C ILE A 312 5.90 14.72 -34.71
N VAL A 313 4.60 14.59 -34.99
CA VAL A 313 3.65 13.95 -34.07
C VAL A 313 4.02 12.49 -33.84
N ALA A 314 4.35 11.74 -34.89
CA ALA A 314 4.78 10.36 -34.80
C ALA A 314 6.05 10.22 -33.95
N ALA A 315 7.06 11.07 -34.14
CA ALA A 315 8.29 11.07 -33.36
C ALA A 315 8.02 11.34 -31.85
N ILE A 316 7.15 12.29 -31.53
CA ILE A 316 6.75 12.61 -30.16
C ILE A 316 6.03 11.41 -29.53
N LEU A 317 5.10 10.76 -30.23
CA LEU A 317 4.38 9.57 -29.74
C LEU A 317 5.33 8.40 -29.48
N VAL A 318 6.26 8.13 -30.39
CA VAL A 318 7.28 7.09 -30.20
C VAL A 318 8.16 7.41 -28.98
N ALA A 319 8.62 8.64 -28.83
CA ALA A 319 9.41 9.05 -27.67
C ALA A 319 8.64 8.86 -26.35
N MET A 320 7.35 9.20 -26.32
CA MET A 320 6.49 8.96 -25.15
C MET A 320 6.32 7.48 -24.86
N ILE A 321 6.08 6.64 -25.85
CA ILE A 321 5.96 5.19 -25.70
C ILE A 321 7.23 4.60 -25.09
N VAL A 322 8.39 4.98 -25.62
CA VAL A 322 9.70 4.53 -25.10
C VAL A 322 9.90 4.98 -23.66
N LEU A 323 9.60 6.25 -23.36
CA LEU A 323 9.71 6.80 -22.01
C LEU A 323 8.79 6.07 -21.02
N ASP A 324 7.54 5.80 -21.39
CA ASP A 324 6.59 5.04 -20.57
C ASP A 324 7.08 3.62 -20.33
N ILE A 325 7.54 2.90 -21.36
CA ILE A 325 8.06 1.54 -21.22
C ILE A 325 9.24 1.51 -20.23
N VAL A 326 10.23 2.37 -20.44
CA VAL A 326 11.44 2.41 -19.61
C VAL A 326 11.07 2.76 -18.16
N THR A 327 10.23 3.76 -17.96
CA THR A 327 9.87 4.26 -16.63
C THR A 327 9.08 3.23 -15.84
N TRP A 328 8.00 2.71 -16.39
CA TRP A 328 7.14 1.77 -15.69
C TRP A 328 7.75 0.39 -15.53
N ARG A 329 8.58 -0.07 -16.48
CA ARG A 329 9.34 -1.30 -16.33
C ARG A 329 10.29 -1.23 -15.13
N LYS A 330 11.01 -0.10 -14.98
CA LYS A 330 11.87 0.12 -13.82
C LYS A 330 11.08 0.20 -12.52
N ALA A 331 9.91 0.86 -12.52
CA ALA A 331 9.03 0.93 -11.36
C ALA A 331 8.51 -0.45 -10.94
N MET A 332 8.03 -1.24 -11.91
CA MET A 332 7.55 -2.60 -11.63
C MET A 332 8.65 -3.48 -11.04
N LYS A 333 9.87 -3.39 -11.58
CA LYS A 333 11.02 -4.11 -11.02
C LYS A 333 11.36 -3.64 -9.59
N ALA A 334 11.38 -2.32 -9.36
CA ALA A 334 11.69 -1.74 -8.06
C ALA A 334 10.67 -2.14 -6.98
N LEU A 335 9.39 -2.28 -7.36
CA LEU A 335 8.31 -2.68 -6.46
C LEU A 335 8.00 -4.19 -6.52
N LYS A 336 8.96 -5.01 -6.91
CA LYS A 336 8.86 -6.48 -6.91
C LYS A 336 7.65 -7.03 -7.68
N SER A 337 7.14 -6.27 -8.67
CA SER A 337 6.10 -6.72 -9.58
C SER A 337 6.70 -7.28 -10.87
N ARG A 338 5.99 -8.19 -11.53
CA ARG A 338 6.45 -8.78 -12.78
C ARG A 338 6.63 -7.73 -13.87
N SER A 339 7.78 -7.72 -14.51
CA SER A 339 8.09 -6.80 -15.61
C SER A 339 7.23 -7.09 -16.84
N LEU A 340 6.58 -6.04 -17.35
CA LEU A 340 5.86 -6.03 -18.61
C LEU A 340 6.63 -5.17 -19.61
N MET A 341 6.48 -5.38 -20.92
CA MET A 341 7.10 -4.54 -21.95
C MET A 341 6.07 -3.95 -22.91
N LEU A 342 5.56 -4.77 -23.81
CA LEU A 342 4.75 -4.31 -24.94
C LEU A 342 3.35 -3.80 -24.55
N THR A 343 2.82 -4.24 -23.41
CA THR A 343 1.48 -3.85 -22.96
C THR A 343 1.45 -2.57 -22.11
N ILE A 344 2.60 -2.06 -21.69
CA ILE A 344 2.70 -0.86 -20.84
C ILE A 344 2.05 0.36 -21.48
N PRO A 345 2.34 0.76 -22.73
CA PRO A 345 1.77 1.97 -23.33
C PRO A 345 0.25 1.92 -23.36
N TRP A 346 -0.33 0.75 -23.69
CA TRP A 346 -1.77 0.55 -23.68
C TRP A 346 -2.36 0.68 -22.28
N PHE A 347 -1.68 0.14 -21.27
CA PHE A 347 -2.15 0.24 -19.88
C PHE A 347 -2.04 1.66 -19.33
N VAL A 348 -0.98 2.39 -19.67
CA VAL A 348 -0.82 3.81 -19.30
C VAL A 348 -1.93 4.64 -19.93
N LEU A 349 -2.15 4.51 -21.21
CA LEU A 349 -3.14 5.27 -21.95
C LEU A 349 -4.57 5.01 -21.45
N THR A 350 -4.91 3.77 -21.17
CA THR A 350 -6.26 3.38 -20.74
C THR A 350 -6.50 3.52 -19.22
N HIS A 351 -5.45 3.70 -18.41
CA HIS A 351 -5.57 3.81 -16.96
C HIS A 351 -6.49 4.95 -16.47
N PRO A 352 -6.40 6.21 -17.00
CA PRO A 352 -7.30 7.28 -16.56
C PRO A 352 -8.77 6.97 -16.84
N ALA A 353 -9.09 6.40 -18.00
CA ALA A 353 -10.45 6.00 -18.36
C ALA A 353 -10.98 4.89 -17.45
N ARG A 354 -10.17 3.87 -17.17
CA ARG A 354 -10.53 2.79 -16.23
C ARG A 354 -10.80 3.34 -14.83
N ARG A 355 -9.97 4.29 -14.37
CA ARG A 355 -10.17 4.93 -13.06
C ARG A 355 -11.43 5.78 -13.03
N ALA A 356 -11.75 6.49 -14.10
CA ALA A 356 -13.02 7.22 -14.23
C ALA A 356 -14.22 6.28 -14.17
N MET A 357 -14.20 5.17 -14.92
CA MET A 357 -15.24 4.13 -14.86
C MET A 357 -15.40 3.54 -13.46
N ALA A 358 -14.30 3.26 -12.77
CA ALA A 358 -14.33 2.75 -11.41
C ALA A 358 -14.98 3.77 -10.43
N ARG A 359 -14.73 5.08 -10.62
CA ARG A 359 -15.39 6.15 -9.84
C ARG A 359 -16.90 6.21 -10.12
N VAL A 360 -17.31 6.11 -11.38
CA VAL A 360 -18.74 6.06 -11.74
C VAL A 360 -19.39 4.83 -11.10
N ARG A 361 -18.76 3.66 -11.23
CA ARG A 361 -19.24 2.42 -10.63
C ARG A 361 -19.35 2.52 -9.10
N SER A 362 -18.37 3.16 -8.44
CA SER A 362 -18.41 3.41 -7.00
C SER A 362 -19.56 4.34 -6.56
N ARG A 363 -19.96 5.29 -7.42
CA ARG A 363 -21.12 6.17 -7.15
C ARG A 363 -22.46 5.48 -7.36
N LEU A 364 -22.52 4.58 -8.35
CA LEU A 364 -23.73 3.81 -8.67
C LEU A 364 -23.93 2.61 -7.72
N SER A 365 -22.85 2.06 -7.18
CA SER A 365 -22.89 1.04 -6.15
C SER A 365 -23.46 1.66 -4.86
N LYS A 366 -24.58 1.11 -4.35
CA LYS A 366 -25.23 1.60 -3.13
C LYS A 366 -24.18 1.72 -2.01
N GLN A 367 -24.06 2.90 -1.41
CA GLN A 367 -23.03 3.25 -0.41
C GLN A 367 -23.08 2.38 0.85
N LYS A 368 -24.23 1.72 1.11
CA LYS A 368 -24.46 0.78 2.22
C LYS A 368 -23.42 -0.34 2.36
N LYS A 369 -22.63 -0.61 1.33
CA LYS A 369 -21.58 -1.64 1.39
C LYS A 369 -20.34 -1.23 2.21
N TYR A 370 -20.16 0.07 2.46
CA TYR A 370 -18.96 0.64 3.10
C TYR A 370 -19.26 1.51 4.32
N THR A 371 -20.52 1.73 4.63
CA THR A 371 -21.00 2.40 5.83
C THR A 371 -22.03 1.50 6.50
N TRP A 372 -22.05 1.55 7.81
CA TRP A 372 -23.10 0.93 8.60
C TRP A 372 -24.19 2.00 8.79
N ASP A 373 -25.33 1.84 8.10
CA ASP A 373 -26.56 2.57 8.34
C ASP A 373 -27.45 1.75 9.26
#